data_c1f6327f98d222e0c45aa6dad984a89c
#
_entry.id   c1f6327f98d222e0c45aa6dad984a89c
#
_cell.length_a   1.000
_cell.length_b   1.000
_cell.length_c   1.000
_cell.angle_alpha   90.00
_cell.angle_beta   90.00
_cell.angle_gamma   90.00
#
_symmetry.space_group_name_H-M   'P 1'
#
loop_
_entity.id
_entity.type
_entity.pdbx_description
1 polymer ?
#
loop_
_entity_poly.entity_id
_entity_poly.type
_entity_poly.pdbx_seq_one_letter_code
_entity_poly.pdbx_strand_id
1 'polypeptide(L)'
;MEDKPFFSVIVPAHNSAEWIRKGLDSIRAQVWDNYELIVVCDACTDNTEEIAREYTDKVIITGFGLDGMARNTGLDAARGEWVLFMDDDDWFLHEYVFRQLAFMVGTHGEDMLLFSFVWKDRGYTSQEKQMYIAVWCKCWYREFIGETRFSDRPYWSDVDFMKAIMAKQPRVHRWDMPMYYYNYLRPHSISWRKKQGEIE
;
A
#
# COMPACT_ATOMS: atom_id res chain seq x y z
N MET A 1 17.64 -14.13 17.71
CA MET A 1 16.25 -13.87 17.31
C MET A 1 16.36 -12.85 16.18
N GLU A 2 15.84 -13.12 14.99
CA GLU A 2 15.75 -12.07 13.97
C GLU A 2 14.88 -10.94 14.52
N ASP A 3 15.40 -9.71 14.50
CA ASP A 3 14.64 -8.55 14.95
C ASP A 3 13.38 -8.40 14.08
N LYS A 4 12.21 -8.34 14.71
CA LYS A 4 10.93 -8.17 14.06
C LYS A 4 10.90 -6.78 13.39
N PRO A 5 10.61 -6.68 12.08
CA PRO A 5 10.51 -5.38 11.44
C PRO A 5 9.41 -4.53 12.09
N PHE A 6 9.61 -3.23 12.11
CA PHE A 6 8.57 -2.32 12.58
C PHE A 6 7.48 -2.15 11.51
N PHE A 7 7.89 -1.94 10.24
CA PHE A 7 6.97 -1.89 9.11
C PHE A 7 7.12 -3.09 8.19
N SER A 8 5.99 -3.61 7.67
CA SER A 8 5.93 -4.36 6.42
C SER A 8 5.34 -3.46 5.34
N VAL A 9 6.13 -3.14 4.32
CA VAL A 9 5.66 -2.41 3.15
C VAL A 9 5.29 -3.43 2.07
N ILE A 10 4.03 -3.48 1.69
CA ILE A 10 3.48 -4.43 0.71
C ILE A 10 3.17 -3.70 -0.59
N VAL A 11 3.79 -4.13 -1.67
CA VAL A 11 3.61 -3.58 -3.02
C VAL A 11 3.04 -4.67 -3.92
N PRO A 12 1.71 -4.71 -4.16
CA PRO A 12 1.15 -5.54 -5.22
C PRO A 12 1.56 -4.95 -6.57
N ALA A 13 2.02 -5.77 -7.50
CA ALA A 13 2.51 -5.31 -8.79
C ALA A 13 1.98 -6.20 -9.93
N HIS A 14 1.54 -5.57 -11.02
CA HIS A 14 1.12 -6.24 -12.23
C HIS A 14 1.54 -5.46 -13.48
N ASN A 15 2.51 -5.97 -14.24
CA ASN A 15 2.99 -5.33 -15.47
C ASN A 15 3.30 -3.83 -15.30
N SER A 16 4.12 -3.50 -14.31
CA SER A 16 4.43 -2.14 -13.88
C SER A 16 5.90 -1.75 -14.06
N ALA A 17 6.63 -2.42 -14.95
CA ALA A 17 8.06 -2.17 -15.19
C ALA A 17 8.39 -0.69 -15.47
N GLU A 18 7.46 0.05 -16.09
CA GLU A 18 7.61 1.48 -16.38
C GLU A 18 7.51 2.36 -15.12
N TRP A 19 6.77 1.91 -14.10
CA TRP A 19 6.36 2.76 -12.97
C TRP A 19 7.00 2.37 -11.64
N ILE A 20 7.13 1.06 -11.38
CA ILE A 20 7.45 0.52 -10.06
C ILE A 20 8.76 1.05 -9.47
N ARG A 21 9.76 1.32 -10.32
CA ARG A 21 11.08 1.78 -9.87
C ARG A 21 11.00 3.03 -9.01
N LYS A 22 10.17 4.00 -9.38
CA LYS A 22 10.00 5.24 -8.63
C LYS A 22 9.45 5.01 -7.22
N GLY A 23 8.47 4.13 -7.10
CA GLY A 23 7.92 3.73 -5.80
C GLY A 23 8.96 3.04 -4.92
N LEU A 24 9.67 2.06 -5.49
CA LEU A 24 10.71 1.32 -4.78
C LEU A 24 11.89 2.22 -4.38
N ASP A 25 12.30 3.17 -5.22
CA ASP A 25 13.30 4.19 -4.86
C ASP A 25 12.85 5.03 -3.67
N SER A 26 11.58 5.42 -3.62
CA SER A 26 11.04 6.19 -2.50
C SER A 26 11.02 5.42 -1.17
N ILE A 27 10.85 4.08 -1.23
CA ILE A 27 10.97 3.20 -0.07
C ILE A 27 12.44 3.08 0.36
N ARG A 28 13.34 2.81 -0.58
CA ARG A 28 14.78 2.66 -0.30
C ARG A 28 15.42 3.95 0.25
N ALA A 29 14.90 5.11 -0.15
CA ALA A 29 15.37 6.41 0.31
C ALA A 29 14.97 6.74 1.76
N GLN A 30 14.13 5.94 2.41
CA GLN A 30 13.69 6.22 3.76
C GLN A 30 14.85 6.18 4.78
N VAL A 31 14.94 7.21 5.63
CA VAL A 31 15.96 7.30 6.70
C VAL A 31 15.66 6.40 7.92
N TRP A 32 14.58 5.66 7.88
CA TRP A 32 14.18 4.66 8.87
C TRP A 32 14.36 3.27 8.26
N ASP A 33 15.24 2.47 8.82
CA ASP A 33 15.69 1.18 8.26
C ASP A 33 15.00 -0.07 8.86
N ASN A 34 14.24 0.11 9.95
CA ASN A 34 13.50 -1.01 10.56
C ASN A 34 12.22 -1.33 9.82
N TYR A 35 12.35 -1.80 8.59
CA TYR A 35 11.23 -2.26 7.75
C TYR A 35 11.61 -3.47 6.91
N GLU A 36 10.61 -4.17 6.39
CA GLU A 36 10.74 -5.12 5.31
C GLU A 36 9.93 -4.64 4.10
N LEU A 37 10.43 -4.92 2.91
CA LEU A 37 9.75 -4.66 1.65
C LEU A 37 9.32 -5.99 1.02
N ILE A 38 8.03 -6.15 0.78
CA ILE A 38 7.43 -7.33 0.16
C ILE A 38 6.79 -6.88 -1.16
N VAL A 39 7.32 -7.35 -2.28
CA VAL A 39 6.74 -7.10 -3.60
C VAL A 39 6.04 -8.38 -4.06
N VAL A 40 4.77 -8.28 -4.41
CA VAL A 40 4.00 -9.41 -4.95
C VAL A 40 3.74 -9.17 -6.43
N CYS A 41 4.53 -9.83 -7.28
CA CYS A 41 4.37 -9.80 -8.73
C CYS A 41 3.26 -10.77 -9.15
N ASP A 42 2.07 -10.24 -9.37
CA ASP A 42 0.89 -11.03 -9.71
C ASP A 42 0.66 -11.06 -11.22
N ALA A 43 0.81 -12.24 -11.83
CA ALA A 43 0.67 -12.48 -13.26
C ALA A 43 1.49 -11.48 -14.13
N CYS A 44 2.68 -11.10 -13.69
CA CYS A 44 3.59 -10.24 -14.45
C CYS A 44 4.15 -10.97 -15.67
N THR A 45 4.19 -10.27 -16.81
CA THR A 45 4.75 -10.75 -18.09
C THR A 45 5.82 -9.82 -18.64
N ASP A 46 6.10 -8.71 -17.95
CA ASP A 46 7.14 -7.74 -18.26
C ASP A 46 8.30 -7.84 -17.24
N ASN A 47 9.23 -6.90 -17.25
CA ASN A 47 10.41 -6.90 -16.37
C ASN A 47 10.11 -6.42 -14.93
N THR A 48 8.85 -6.38 -14.50
CA THR A 48 8.47 -5.93 -13.15
C THR A 48 9.18 -6.75 -12.07
N GLU A 49 9.22 -8.08 -12.21
CA GLU A 49 9.88 -8.98 -11.25
C GLU A 49 11.38 -8.70 -11.17
N GLU A 50 12.06 -8.59 -12.30
CA GLU A 50 13.51 -8.32 -12.35
C GLU A 50 13.85 -7.01 -11.64
N ILE A 51 13.05 -5.95 -11.89
CA ILE A 51 13.20 -4.67 -11.22
C ILE A 51 12.99 -4.81 -9.71
N ALA A 52 11.94 -5.50 -9.27
CA ALA A 52 11.65 -5.69 -7.85
C ALA A 52 12.80 -6.38 -7.10
N ARG A 53 13.45 -7.37 -7.72
CA ARG A 53 14.58 -8.11 -7.15
C ARG A 53 15.85 -7.26 -6.95
N GLU A 54 15.95 -6.11 -7.58
CA GLU A 54 17.03 -5.14 -7.29
C GLU A 54 16.86 -4.46 -5.93
N TYR A 55 15.67 -4.53 -5.33
CA TYR A 55 15.30 -3.79 -4.11
C TYR A 55 15.09 -4.69 -2.90
N THR A 56 14.63 -5.92 -3.09
CA THR A 56 14.34 -6.86 -2.00
C THR A 56 14.46 -8.31 -2.44
N ASP A 57 14.84 -9.19 -1.52
CA ASP A 57 14.79 -10.64 -1.72
C ASP A 57 13.37 -11.21 -1.52
N LYS A 58 12.45 -10.41 -0.95
CA LYS A 58 11.06 -10.82 -0.69
C LYS A 58 10.15 -10.47 -1.87
N VAL A 59 10.46 -11.03 -3.02
CA VAL A 59 9.61 -10.98 -4.23
C VAL A 59 8.84 -12.28 -4.33
N ILE A 60 7.51 -12.19 -4.25
CA ILE A 60 6.59 -13.35 -4.32
C ILE A 60 5.89 -13.31 -5.68
N ILE A 61 5.90 -14.44 -6.37
CA ILE A 61 5.25 -14.58 -7.68
C ILE A 61 3.93 -15.28 -7.51
N THR A 62 2.87 -14.68 -8.05
CA THR A 62 1.53 -15.26 -8.09
C THR A 62 0.91 -15.15 -9.48
N GLY A 63 -0.21 -15.77 -9.69
CA GLY A 63 -0.90 -15.78 -10.99
C GLY A 63 -2.41 -15.57 -10.88
N PHE A 64 -2.85 -14.80 -9.87
CA PHE A 64 -4.28 -14.55 -9.65
C PHE A 64 -4.84 -13.53 -10.65
N GLY A 65 -4.04 -12.53 -11.07
CA GLY A 65 -4.50 -11.38 -11.85
C GLY A 65 -5.47 -10.47 -11.06
N LEU A 66 -5.33 -10.45 -9.73
CA LEU A 66 -6.23 -9.77 -8.80
C LEU A 66 -5.44 -9.05 -7.71
N ASP A 67 -5.53 -7.74 -7.68
CA ASP A 67 -4.79 -6.88 -6.75
C ASP A 67 -5.07 -7.19 -5.26
N GLY A 68 -6.33 -7.53 -4.94
CA GLY A 68 -6.71 -7.94 -3.59
C GLY A 68 -6.02 -9.24 -3.15
N MET A 69 -5.90 -10.22 -4.05
CA MET A 69 -5.21 -11.49 -3.76
C MET A 69 -3.70 -11.30 -3.64
N ALA A 70 -3.12 -10.41 -4.45
CA ALA A 70 -1.71 -10.01 -4.30
C ALA A 70 -1.46 -9.35 -2.93
N ARG A 71 -2.34 -8.42 -2.49
CA ARG A 71 -2.24 -7.82 -1.15
C ARG A 71 -2.38 -8.87 -0.04
N ASN A 72 -3.27 -9.85 -0.18
CA ASN A 72 -3.43 -10.95 0.78
C ASN A 72 -2.13 -11.76 0.90
N THR A 73 -1.53 -12.12 -0.22
CA THR A 73 -0.22 -12.83 -0.24
C THR A 73 0.84 -12.03 0.50
N GLY A 74 0.87 -10.70 0.29
CA GLY A 74 1.77 -9.81 1.03
C GLY A 74 1.47 -9.78 2.53
N LEU A 75 0.20 -9.74 2.94
CA LEU A 75 -0.22 -9.79 4.34
C LEU A 75 0.20 -11.10 5.03
N ASP A 76 0.06 -12.22 4.34
CA ASP A 76 0.45 -13.54 4.87
C ASP A 76 1.96 -13.66 5.07
N ALA A 77 2.75 -12.96 4.26
CA ALA A 77 4.22 -12.90 4.38
C ALA A 77 4.71 -11.83 5.37
N ALA A 78 3.87 -10.89 5.75
CA ALA A 78 4.23 -9.74 6.59
C ALA A 78 4.55 -10.14 8.03
N ARG A 79 5.71 -9.67 8.54
CA ARG A 79 6.16 -9.88 9.93
C ARG A 79 6.18 -8.59 10.75
N GLY A 80 6.09 -7.44 10.08
CA GLY A 80 6.10 -6.12 10.71
C GLY A 80 4.99 -5.94 11.74
N GLU A 81 5.21 -5.07 12.66
CA GLU A 81 4.18 -4.68 13.63
C GLU A 81 3.08 -3.87 12.95
N TRP A 82 3.50 -3.00 12.04
CA TRP A 82 2.62 -2.15 11.24
C TRP A 82 2.75 -2.50 9.75
N VAL A 83 1.64 -2.37 9.02
CA VAL A 83 1.58 -2.63 7.58
C VAL A 83 1.31 -1.33 6.82
N LEU A 84 2.06 -1.13 5.75
CA LEU A 84 1.85 -0.10 4.74
C LEU A 84 1.59 -0.78 3.40
N PHE A 85 0.52 -0.38 2.71
CA PHE A 85 0.32 -0.73 1.31
C PHE A 85 0.80 0.41 0.43
N MET A 86 1.40 0.09 -0.69
CA MET A 86 1.76 1.06 -1.73
C MET A 86 1.42 0.45 -3.10
N ASP A 87 0.66 1.17 -3.90
CA ASP A 87 0.37 0.75 -5.27
C ASP A 87 1.64 0.90 -6.14
N ASP A 88 1.79 0.06 -7.14
CA ASP A 88 3.02 -0.11 -7.94
C ASP A 88 3.37 1.09 -8.84
N ASP A 89 2.48 2.08 -8.92
CA ASP A 89 2.65 3.31 -9.69
C ASP A 89 2.71 4.58 -8.82
N ASP A 90 2.70 4.41 -7.49
CA ASP A 90 2.71 5.46 -6.50
C ASP A 90 4.07 5.56 -5.78
N TRP A 91 4.25 6.57 -4.91
CA TRP A 91 5.48 6.74 -4.12
C TRP A 91 5.28 7.54 -2.84
N PHE A 92 6.17 7.37 -1.85
CA PHE A 92 6.24 8.24 -0.69
C PHE A 92 6.84 9.60 -1.04
N LEU A 93 6.33 10.68 -0.44
CA LEU A 93 6.68 12.06 -0.84
C LEU A 93 8.11 12.47 -0.47
N HIS A 94 8.67 11.92 0.60
CA HIS A 94 10.00 12.26 1.10
C HIS A 94 10.61 11.16 1.98
N GLU A 95 11.90 11.26 2.25
CA GLU A 95 12.68 10.25 2.97
C GLU A 95 12.37 10.12 4.48
N TYR A 96 11.58 11.01 5.04
CA TYR A 96 11.24 10.98 6.48
C TYR A 96 9.90 10.32 6.79
N VAL A 97 9.16 9.81 5.79
CA VAL A 97 7.81 9.26 5.98
C VAL A 97 7.79 8.15 7.02
N PHE A 98 8.67 7.15 6.91
CA PHE A 98 8.67 6.02 7.86
C PHE A 98 9.03 6.46 9.28
N ARG A 99 10.01 7.34 9.43
CA ARG A 99 10.38 7.90 10.73
C ARG A 99 9.22 8.67 11.36
N GLN A 100 8.51 9.46 10.59
CA GLN A 100 7.36 10.24 11.07
C GLN A 100 6.20 9.32 11.43
N LEU A 101 5.88 8.32 10.61
CA LEU A 101 4.87 7.31 10.92
C LEU A 101 5.24 6.55 12.19
N ALA A 102 6.49 6.07 12.33
CA ALA A 102 6.97 5.36 13.51
C ALA A 102 6.84 6.18 14.81
N PHE A 103 7.00 7.51 14.71
CA PHE A 103 6.78 8.41 15.85
C PHE A 103 5.30 8.56 16.21
N MET A 104 4.40 8.51 15.23
CA MET A 104 2.96 8.75 15.41
C MET A 104 2.18 7.51 15.81
N VAL A 105 2.53 6.33 15.25
CA VAL A 105 1.79 5.10 15.56
C VAL A 105 2.12 4.56 16.95
N GLY A 106 1.14 3.95 17.59
CA GLY A 106 1.28 3.38 18.93
C GLY A 106 1.22 4.40 20.08
N THR A 107 1.13 5.70 19.77
CA THR A 107 1.13 6.76 20.82
C THR A 107 -0.20 6.88 21.54
N HIS A 108 -1.30 6.55 20.87
CA HIS A 108 -2.66 6.66 21.40
C HIS A 108 -3.41 5.32 21.43
N GLY A 109 -2.69 4.21 21.20
CA GLY A 109 -3.27 2.87 21.14
C GLY A 109 -4.20 2.68 19.94
N GLU A 110 -3.94 3.39 18.84
CA GLU A 110 -4.69 3.28 17.59
C GLU A 110 -4.48 1.92 16.92
N ASP A 111 -5.48 1.52 16.14
CA ASP A 111 -5.43 0.32 15.30
C ASP A 111 -5.13 0.69 13.84
N MET A 112 -5.31 1.97 13.50
CA MET A 112 -5.05 2.53 12.17
C MET A 112 -4.72 4.01 12.26
N LEU A 113 -3.64 4.42 11.58
CA LEU A 113 -3.31 5.82 11.34
C LEU A 113 -3.67 6.18 9.89
N LEU A 114 -4.47 7.23 9.68
CA LEU A 114 -4.72 7.84 8.39
C LEU A 114 -3.79 9.02 8.17
N PHE A 115 -3.21 9.12 6.98
CA PHE A 115 -2.41 10.27 6.56
C PHE A 115 -2.91 10.84 5.23
N SER A 116 -2.55 12.08 4.96
CA SER A 116 -2.92 12.78 3.74
C SER A 116 -2.00 12.42 2.57
N PHE A 117 -2.42 12.77 1.37
CA PHE A 117 -1.71 12.46 0.14
C PHE A 117 -1.85 13.59 -0.89
N VAL A 118 -1.01 13.57 -1.92
CA VAL A 118 -1.04 14.47 -3.06
C VAL A 118 -1.53 13.72 -4.29
N TRP A 119 -2.43 14.33 -5.05
CA TRP A 119 -2.87 13.83 -6.34
C TRP A 119 -2.02 14.42 -7.47
N LYS A 120 -1.80 13.65 -8.52
CA LYS A 120 -1.05 14.07 -9.69
C LYS A 120 -1.44 15.45 -10.23
N ASP A 121 -2.70 15.75 -10.40
CA ASP A 121 -3.18 16.98 -11.05
C ASP A 121 -4.02 17.90 -10.16
N ARG A 122 -4.14 17.58 -8.87
CA ARG A 122 -5.04 18.29 -7.95
C ARG A 122 -4.36 18.84 -6.71
N GLY A 123 -3.06 18.64 -6.59
CA GLY A 123 -2.31 19.05 -5.41
C GLY A 123 -2.73 18.28 -4.15
N TYR A 124 -2.54 18.92 -3.01
CA TYR A 124 -2.88 18.36 -1.70
C TYR A 124 -4.38 18.10 -1.55
N THR A 125 -4.73 16.96 -0.99
CA THR A 125 -6.09 16.65 -0.59
C THR A 125 -6.15 15.78 0.67
N SER A 126 -7.02 16.18 1.58
CA SER A 126 -7.45 15.43 2.75
C SER A 126 -8.89 14.91 2.57
N GLN A 127 -9.30 14.59 1.35
CA GLN A 127 -10.69 14.24 1.06
C GLN A 127 -11.14 13.01 1.86
N GLU A 128 -11.97 13.26 2.83
CA GLU A 128 -12.49 12.32 3.82
C GLU A 128 -13.09 11.05 3.18
N LYS A 129 -13.78 11.19 2.04
CA LYS A 129 -14.45 10.08 1.37
C LYS A 129 -13.47 9.07 0.76
N GLN A 130 -12.34 9.51 0.21
CA GLN A 130 -11.32 8.61 -0.36
C GLN A 130 -10.44 7.97 0.70
N MET A 131 -10.24 8.65 1.82
CA MET A 131 -9.55 8.08 2.98
C MET A 131 -10.27 6.85 3.55
N TYR A 132 -11.58 6.70 3.34
CA TYR A 132 -12.33 5.52 3.79
C TYR A 132 -12.27 4.33 2.82
N ILE A 133 -11.88 4.54 1.58
CA ILE A 133 -11.85 3.49 0.55
C ILE A 133 -10.41 3.02 0.32
N ALA A 134 -9.48 3.95 0.06
CA ALA A 134 -8.10 3.63 -0.27
C ALA A 134 -7.35 3.00 0.91
N VAL A 135 -6.59 1.95 0.65
CA VAL A 135 -5.79 1.25 1.69
C VAL A 135 -4.38 1.82 1.83
N TRP A 136 -3.85 2.46 0.79
CA TRP A 136 -2.48 2.97 0.69
C TRP A 136 -2.22 4.26 1.49
N CYS A 137 -3.23 5.03 1.87
CA CYS A 137 -3.07 6.23 2.72
C CYS A 137 -3.19 5.92 4.22
N LYS A 138 -2.85 4.72 4.63
CA LYS A 138 -3.01 4.25 6.00
C LYS A 138 -1.81 3.44 6.47
N CYS A 139 -1.52 3.57 7.75
CA CYS A 139 -0.64 2.67 8.46
C CYS A 139 -1.50 1.78 9.37
N TRP A 140 -1.35 0.47 9.27
CA TRP A 140 -2.25 -0.52 9.84
C TRP A 140 -1.57 -1.30 10.95
N TYR A 141 -2.14 -1.38 12.14
CA TYR A 141 -1.68 -2.32 13.15
C TYR A 141 -1.98 -3.75 12.68
N ARG A 142 -0.93 -4.53 12.40
CA ARG A 142 -1.06 -5.84 11.76
C ARG A 142 -1.92 -6.82 12.57
N GLU A 143 -1.78 -6.79 13.89
CA GLU A 143 -2.56 -7.66 14.78
C GLU A 143 -4.06 -7.33 14.76
N PHE A 144 -4.42 -6.05 14.57
CA PHE A 144 -5.81 -5.65 14.38
C PHE A 144 -6.39 -6.12 13.04
N ILE A 145 -5.59 -6.10 11.96
CA ILE A 145 -6.02 -6.72 10.68
C ILE A 145 -6.39 -8.18 10.95
N GLY A 146 -5.53 -8.93 11.65
CA GLY A 146 -5.74 -10.35 11.96
C GLY A 146 -6.03 -11.17 10.71
N GLU A 147 -7.13 -11.92 10.72
CA GLU A 147 -7.58 -12.78 9.63
C GLU A 147 -8.39 -12.04 8.54
N THR A 148 -8.55 -10.71 8.64
CA THR A 148 -9.28 -9.95 7.61
C THR A 148 -8.47 -9.93 6.32
N ARG A 149 -9.11 -10.27 5.19
CA ARG A 149 -8.49 -10.33 3.87
C ARG A 149 -9.32 -9.57 2.85
N PHE A 150 -8.65 -9.15 1.78
CA PHE A 150 -9.29 -8.60 0.59
C PHE A 150 -10.13 -9.68 -0.09
N SER A 151 -11.25 -9.30 -0.70
CA SER A 151 -12.06 -10.22 -1.50
C SER A 151 -11.37 -10.54 -2.83
N ASP A 152 -11.78 -11.65 -3.45
CA ASP A 152 -11.33 -12.11 -4.76
C ASP A 152 -12.03 -11.41 -5.95
N ARG A 153 -12.68 -10.26 -5.67
CA ARG A 153 -13.34 -9.47 -6.71
C ARG A 153 -12.31 -8.78 -7.59
N PRO A 154 -12.54 -8.73 -8.91
CA PRO A 154 -11.63 -8.07 -9.84
C PRO A 154 -11.54 -6.55 -9.63
N TYR A 155 -12.54 -5.94 -8.98
CA TYR A 155 -12.59 -4.52 -8.61
C TYR A 155 -13.22 -4.37 -7.23
N TRP A 156 -12.88 -3.29 -6.53
CA TRP A 156 -13.46 -2.93 -5.23
C TRP A 156 -13.07 -3.88 -4.07
N SER A 157 -12.03 -4.68 -4.22
CA SER A 157 -11.52 -5.53 -3.14
C SER A 157 -11.09 -4.71 -1.92
N ASP A 158 -10.58 -3.51 -2.13
CA ASP A 158 -10.23 -2.51 -1.12
C ASP A 158 -11.47 -2.01 -0.36
N VAL A 159 -12.58 -1.79 -1.06
CA VAL A 159 -13.86 -1.38 -0.44
C VAL A 159 -14.39 -2.48 0.49
N ASP A 160 -14.33 -3.75 0.06
CA ASP A 160 -14.78 -4.88 0.87
C ASP A 160 -13.87 -5.05 2.11
N PHE A 161 -12.56 -4.94 1.94
CA PHE A 161 -11.60 -4.95 3.02
C PHE A 161 -11.88 -3.83 4.03
N MET A 162 -12.07 -2.60 3.55
CA MET A 162 -12.38 -1.45 4.40
C MET A 162 -13.69 -1.64 5.17
N LYS A 163 -14.74 -2.18 4.53
CA LYS A 163 -16.00 -2.48 5.23
C LYS A 163 -15.79 -3.49 6.36
N ALA A 164 -15.02 -4.56 6.09
CA ALA A 164 -14.73 -5.58 7.10
C ALA A 164 -13.91 -5.01 8.28
N ILE A 165 -12.92 -4.18 8.00
CA ILE A 165 -12.12 -3.50 9.01
C ILE A 165 -12.98 -2.53 9.84
N MET A 166 -13.79 -1.70 9.18
CA MET A 166 -14.63 -0.71 9.87
C MET A 166 -15.72 -1.36 10.74
N ALA A 167 -16.19 -2.55 10.35
CA ALA A 167 -17.13 -3.34 11.19
C ALA A 167 -16.52 -3.76 12.53
N LYS A 168 -15.19 -3.84 12.64
CA LYS A 168 -14.48 -4.12 13.90
C LYS A 168 -14.34 -2.88 14.80
N GLN A 169 -14.80 -1.70 14.37
CA GLN A 169 -14.74 -0.43 15.10
C GLN A 169 -13.29 -0.03 15.49
N PRO A 170 -12.36 0.14 14.51
CA PRO A 170 -10.97 0.48 14.80
C PRO A 170 -10.86 1.81 15.52
N ARG A 171 -9.89 1.91 16.40
CA ARG A 171 -9.44 3.21 16.93
C ARG A 171 -8.58 3.88 15.85
N VAL A 172 -9.11 4.96 15.28
CA VAL A 172 -8.51 5.66 14.13
C VAL A 172 -7.87 6.96 14.58
N HIS A 173 -6.58 7.08 14.36
CA HIS A 173 -5.89 8.36 14.46
C HIS A 173 -5.80 9.00 13.06
N ARG A 174 -6.08 10.29 12.97
CA ARG A 174 -5.95 11.06 11.73
C ARG A 174 -4.80 12.04 11.85
N TRP A 175 -3.91 11.98 10.88
CA TRP A 175 -2.79 12.90 10.78
C TRP A 175 -2.80 13.59 9.43
N ASP A 176 -3.13 14.88 9.43
CA ASP A 176 -3.32 15.68 8.22
C ASP A 176 -1.99 16.17 7.63
N MET A 177 -1.05 15.22 7.45
CA MET A 177 0.26 15.44 6.84
C MET A 177 0.35 14.63 5.55
N PRO A 178 0.72 15.24 4.42
CA PRO A 178 0.87 14.51 3.16
C PRO A 178 2.12 13.64 3.21
N MET A 179 1.94 12.32 3.05
CA MET A 179 3.00 11.32 3.08
C MET A 179 3.18 10.60 1.76
N TYR A 180 2.17 10.66 0.89
CA TYR A 180 2.03 9.78 -0.26
C TYR A 180 1.66 10.57 -1.51
N TYR A 181 2.18 10.15 -2.65
CA TYR A 181 1.79 10.67 -3.96
C TYR A 181 0.98 9.63 -4.70
N TYR A 182 -0.26 9.96 -5.01
CA TYR A 182 -1.16 9.13 -5.78
C TYR A 182 -1.09 9.52 -7.27
N ASN A 183 -0.55 8.61 -8.09
CA ASN A 183 -0.39 8.80 -9.54
C ASN A 183 -1.71 8.51 -10.28
N TYR A 184 -2.73 9.26 -9.94
CA TYR A 184 -4.09 9.10 -10.46
C TYR A 184 -4.15 9.15 -11.98
N LEU A 185 -4.93 8.23 -12.58
CA LEU A 185 -5.17 8.13 -14.02
C LEU A 185 -3.89 7.88 -14.84
N ARG A 186 -2.94 7.11 -14.34
CA ARG A 186 -1.94 6.57 -15.25
C ARG A 186 -2.62 5.78 -16.38
N PRO A 187 -2.12 5.82 -17.62
CA PRO A 187 -2.68 5.04 -18.70
C PRO A 187 -2.82 3.56 -18.33
N HIS A 188 -3.95 2.95 -18.68
CA HIS A 188 -4.29 1.55 -18.42
C HIS A 188 -4.51 1.15 -16.95
N SER A 189 -4.39 2.07 -15.98
CA SER A 189 -4.81 1.79 -14.59
C SER A 189 -6.32 1.53 -14.49
N ILE A 190 -6.76 0.86 -13.42
CA ILE A 190 -8.19 0.62 -13.15
C ILE A 190 -8.98 1.94 -13.17
N SER A 191 -8.47 2.98 -12.50
CA SER A 191 -9.09 4.30 -12.45
C SER A 191 -9.18 4.96 -13.83
N TRP A 192 -8.14 4.80 -14.67
CA TRP A 192 -8.12 5.30 -16.03
C TRP A 192 -9.15 4.56 -16.92
N ARG A 193 -9.13 3.21 -16.89
CA ARG A 193 -10.06 2.36 -17.66
C ARG A 193 -11.52 2.64 -17.30
N LYS A 194 -11.80 2.83 -16.00
CA LYS A 194 -13.15 3.25 -15.55
C LYS A 194 -13.54 4.60 -16.12
N LYS A 195 -12.65 5.58 -16.15
CA LYS A 195 -12.91 6.90 -16.74
C LYS A 195 -13.12 6.84 -18.25
N GLN A 196 -12.49 5.88 -18.94
CA GLN A 196 -12.72 5.63 -20.38
C GLN A 196 -14.01 4.83 -20.65
N GLY A 197 -14.69 4.32 -19.63
CA GLY A 197 -15.87 3.46 -19.80
C GLY A 197 -15.54 2.03 -20.26
N GLU A 198 -14.30 1.60 -20.10
CA GLU A 198 -13.86 0.24 -20.45
C GLU A 198 -14.27 -0.81 -19.42
N ILE A 199 -14.50 -0.35 -18.17
CA ILE A 199 -14.94 -1.18 -17.04
C ILE A 199 -15.97 -0.41 -16.20
N GLU A 200 -16.90 -1.13 -15.53
CA GLU A 200 -17.96 -0.58 -14.66
C GLU A 200 -17.48 -0.23 -13.23
#